data_e0f0fc0dfdc21a5da214d6a2aacd4806
#
_entry.id   e0f0fc0dfdc21a5da214d6a2aacd4806
#
_cell.length_a   1.000
_cell.length_b   1.000
_cell.length_c   1.000
_cell.angle_alpha   90.00
_cell.angle_beta   90.00
_cell.angle_gamma   90.00
#
_symmetry.space_group_name_H-M   'P 1'
#
loop_
_entity.id
_entity.type
_entity.pdbx_description
1 polymer ?
#
loop_
_entity_poly.entity_id
_entity_poly.type
_entity_poly.pdbx_seq_one_letter_code
_entity_poly.pdbx_strand_id
1 'polypeptide(L)'
;MLESASVMQDSVIGWNEIHDDSIRYQTSSNILTFVDNLGFLYTSEFPCFGKIEVFQTKNIRLIVRTSVAMEETTCFSSHDDQNVICFPHSAFQFSKLNCTTFVSSFYSESNDRSSMFPNYISNETSAEDNSNLHDQLIGLSVDNQTVKLESSLVRLEFRHPEVDLAEAGRVCVWWDSAGLAWARAGCQFSEEESEATLTVCHCDHLTNFGVMFDYQGEADPHHPVFTLLSTILLSLSALSILVTQAFLALTK
;
A
#
# COMPACT_ATOMS: atom_id res chain seq x y z
N MET A 1 -15.16 15.21 10.63
CA MET A 1 -13.76 14.76 10.84
C MET A 1 -13.35 13.69 9.82
N LEU A 2 -14.11 12.59 9.66
CA LEU A 2 -13.78 11.58 8.62
C LEU A 2 -13.87 12.14 7.20
N GLU A 3 -14.84 13.01 6.93
CA GLU A 3 -14.97 13.76 5.68
C GLU A 3 -13.74 14.64 5.41
N SER A 4 -13.20 15.28 6.44
CA SER A 4 -11.98 16.08 6.31
C SER A 4 -10.76 15.25 5.93
N ALA A 5 -10.62 14.04 6.48
CA ALA A 5 -9.56 13.11 6.08
C ALA A 5 -9.71 12.65 4.62
N SER A 6 -10.95 12.37 4.18
CA SER A 6 -11.26 12.02 2.79
C SER A 6 -10.91 13.15 1.81
N VAL A 7 -11.25 14.40 2.15
CA VAL A 7 -10.91 15.58 1.34
C VAL A 7 -9.40 15.79 1.26
N MET A 8 -8.66 15.60 2.37
CA MET A 8 -7.20 15.69 2.37
C MET A 8 -6.58 14.61 1.47
N GLN A 9 -7.11 13.39 1.50
CA GLN A 9 -6.67 12.30 0.65
C GLN A 9 -6.87 12.61 -0.85
N ASP A 10 -7.94 13.31 -1.21
CA ASP A 10 -8.26 13.68 -2.60
C ASP A 10 -7.48 14.90 -3.12
N SER A 11 -6.76 15.60 -2.26
CA SER A 11 -6.08 16.86 -2.62
C SER A 11 -4.75 16.60 -3.33
N VAL A 12 -4.80 16.06 -4.54
CA VAL A 12 -3.63 15.78 -5.39
C VAL A 12 -2.73 17.00 -5.56
N ILE A 13 -3.30 18.17 -5.78
CA ILE A 13 -2.53 19.43 -5.94
C ILE A 13 -1.74 19.73 -4.67
N GLY A 14 -2.38 19.58 -3.49
CA GLY A 14 -1.72 19.82 -2.21
C GLY A 14 -0.56 18.85 -1.93
N TRP A 15 -0.71 17.58 -2.30
CA TRP A 15 0.35 16.57 -2.13
C TRP A 15 1.56 16.84 -3.03
N ASN A 16 1.34 17.24 -4.27
CA ASN A 16 2.41 17.56 -5.22
C ASN A 16 3.17 18.86 -4.86
N GLU A 17 2.55 19.77 -4.10
CA GLU A 17 3.20 20.97 -3.58
C GLU A 17 4.12 20.70 -2.37
N ILE A 18 3.97 19.54 -1.71
CA ILE A 18 4.87 19.12 -0.63
C ILE A 18 6.14 18.52 -1.26
N HIS A 19 7.16 19.34 -1.39
CA HIS A 19 8.45 18.94 -1.99
C HIS A 19 9.32 18.07 -1.06
N ASP A 20 9.05 18.09 0.24
CA ASP A 20 9.75 17.26 1.22
C ASP A 20 9.00 15.93 1.43
N ASP A 21 9.58 14.86 0.95
CA ASP A 21 9.02 13.51 1.04
C ASP A 21 8.79 13.07 2.49
N SER A 22 9.67 13.46 3.41
CA SER A 22 9.53 13.13 4.82
C SER A 22 8.28 13.77 5.43
N ILE A 23 8.01 15.05 5.12
CA ILE A 23 6.80 15.73 5.55
C ILE A 23 5.56 15.10 4.93
N ARG A 24 5.62 14.77 3.66
CA ARG A 24 4.53 14.14 2.92
C ARG A 24 4.16 12.79 3.54
N TYR A 25 5.12 11.89 3.74
CA TYR A 25 4.89 10.57 4.30
C TYR A 25 4.49 10.62 5.79
N GLN A 26 5.03 11.56 6.55
CA GLN A 26 4.58 11.81 7.92
C GLN A 26 3.12 12.26 7.96
N THR A 27 2.70 13.11 7.02
CA THR A 27 1.31 13.57 6.94
C THR A 27 0.39 12.42 6.57
N SER A 28 0.77 11.56 5.63
CA SER A 28 0.01 10.36 5.28
C SER A 28 -0.14 9.42 6.47
N SER A 29 0.94 9.17 7.21
CA SER A 29 0.93 8.37 8.44
C SER A 29 0.00 8.95 9.49
N ASN A 30 0.00 10.28 9.66
CA ASN A 30 -0.89 10.97 10.59
C ASN A 30 -2.37 10.84 10.20
N ILE A 31 -2.69 10.84 8.89
CA ILE A 31 -4.07 10.63 8.41
C ILE A 31 -4.53 9.21 8.75
N LEU A 32 -3.72 8.18 8.49
CA LEU A 32 -4.05 6.80 8.83
C LEU A 32 -4.31 6.66 10.34
N THR A 33 -3.39 7.15 11.16
CA THR A 33 -3.51 7.11 12.62
C THR A 33 -4.74 7.90 13.11
N PHE A 34 -5.04 9.03 12.49
CA PHE A 34 -6.22 9.83 12.84
C PHE A 34 -7.51 9.09 12.56
N VAL A 35 -7.63 8.39 11.42
CA VAL A 35 -8.81 7.61 11.06
C VAL A 35 -9.02 6.46 12.05
N ASP A 36 -7.96 5.74 12.43
CA ASP A 36 -8.03 4.67 13.43
C ASP A 36 -8.48 5.22 14.79
N ASN A 37 -7.90 6.33 15.24
CA ASN A 37 -8.27 6.99 16.50
C ASN A 37 -9.72 7.48 16.53
N LEU A 38 -10.28 7.91 15.39
CA LEU A 38 -11.70 8.27 15.32
C LEU A 38 -12.62 7.09 15.69
N GLY A 39 -12.29 5.89 15.24
CA GLY A 39 -13.03 4.67 15.59
C GLY A 39 -12.99 4.40 17.08
N PHE A 40 -11.84 4.51 17.73
CA PHE A 40 -11.70 4.29 19.16
C PHE A 40 -12.39 5.39 20.00
N LEU A 41 -12.29 6.65 19.59
CA LEU A 41 -12.98 7.76 20.27
C LEU A 41 -14.50 7.59 20.22
N TYR A 42 -15.02 7.12 19.09
CA TYR A 42 -16.45 6.86 18.96
C TYR A 42 -16.93 5.81 19.96
N THR A 43 -16.17 4.74 20.18
CA THR A 43 -16.59 3.64 21.07
C THR A 43 -16.37 3.93 22.54
N SER A 44 -15.56 4.91 22.91
CA SER A 44 -15.32 5.29 24.30
C SER A 44 -16.61 5.75 25.02
N GLU A 45 -17.60 6.20 24.27
CA GLU A 45 -18.88 6.68 24.80
C GLU A 45 -19.98 5.61 24.81
N PHE A 46 -19.76 4.43 24.24
CA PHE A 46 -20.77 3.39 24.08
C PHE A 46 -20.42 2.10 24.81
N PRO A 47 -21.37 1.53 25.56
CA PRO A 47 -21.17 0.24 26.18
C PRO A 47 -21.07 -0.89 25.14
N CYS A 48 -20.42 -1.98 25.51
CA CYS A 48 -20.13 -3.13 24.69
C CYS A 48 -21.36 -3.99 24.34
N PHE A 49 -22.07 -3.66 23.30
CA PHE A 49 -23.31 -4.37 22.90
C PHE A 49 -23.17 -5.23 21.64
N GLY A 50 -21.96 -5.51 21.18
CA GLY A 50 -21.78 -6.25 19.92
C GLY A 50 -22.23 -5.47 18.68
N LYS A 51 -22.28 -4.16 18.78
CA LYS A 51 -22.76 -3.27 17.72
C LYS A 51 -21.70 -3.07 16.65
N ILE A 52 -22.14 -3.06 15.40
CA ILE A 52 -21.32 -2.67 14.26
C ILE A 52 -21.81 -1.30 13.80
N GLU A 53 -20.91 -0.35 13.71
CA GLU A 53 -21.16 0.96 13.14
C GLU A 53 -20.28 1.15 11.90
N VAL A 54 -20.86 1.74 10.87
CA VAL A 54 -20.18 1.98 9.61
C VAL A 54 -20.28 3.46 9.27
N PHE A 55 -19.11 4.07 9.08
CA PHE A 55 -18.98 5.44 8.63
C PHE A 55 -18.40 5.42 7.21
N GLN A 56 -19.06 6.12 6.30
CA GLN A 56 -18.69 6.12 4.88
C GLN A 56 -18.52 7.55 4.39
N THR A 57 -17.40 7.80 3.74
CA THR A 57 -17.16 8.99 2.92
C THR A 57 -16.92 8.54 1.47
N LYS A 58 -16.53 9.46 0.60
CA LYS A 58 -16.19 9.13 -0.78
C LYS A 58 -15.07 8.08 -0.87
N ASN A 59 -14.01 8.24 -0.08
CA ASN A 59 -12.77 7.46 -0.22
C ASN A 59 -12.41 6.65 1.02
N ILE A 60 -13.12 6.82 2.12
CA ILE A 60 -12.82 6.12 3.37
C ILE A 60 -14.11 5.46 3.88
N ARG A 61 -14.02 4.16 4.12
CA ARG A 61 -15.01 3.41 4.88
C ARG A 61 -14.39 2.98 6.20
N LEU A 62 -14.97 3.39 7.29
CA LEU A 62 -14.57 3.04 8.65
C LEU A 62 -15.63 2.14 9.27
N ILE A 63 -15.24 0.96 9.69
CA ILE A 63 -16.11 -0.01 10.38
C ILE A 63 -15.58 -0.14 11.80
N VAL A 64 -16.48 0.09 12.74
CA VAL A 64 -16.19 -0.05 14.17
C VAL A 64 -17.08 -1.14 14.74
N ARG A 65 -16.47 -2.17 15.34
CA ARG A 65 -17.18 -3.27 16.00
C ARG A 65 -16.72 -3.40 17.44
N THR A 66 -17.68 -3.42 18.36
CA THR A 66 -17.43 -3.75 19.77
C THR A 66 -17.95 -5.15 20.07
N SER A 67 -17.19 -6.00 20.71
CA SER A 67 -17.63 -7.36 21.04
C SER A 67 -17.06 -7.88 22.35
N VAL A 68 -17.84 -8.67 23.06
CA VAL A 68 -17.43 -9.44 24.26
C VAL A 68 -17.12 -10.89 23.88
N ALA A 69 -17.75 -11.40 22.83
CA ALA A 69 -17.54 -12.74 22.30
C ALA A 69 -17.58 -12.66 20.77
N MET A 70 -16.68 -13.35 20.09
CA MET A 70 -16.59 -13.34 18.64
C MET A 70 -16.84 -14.75 18.09
N GLU A 71 -17.24 -14.79 16.83
CA GLU A 71 -17.28 -15.99 16.02
C GLU A 71 -15.85 -16.52 15.80
N GLU A 72 -15.69 -17.75 15.34
CA GLU A 72 -14.36 -18.35 15.11
C GLU A 72 -13.49 -17.50 14.19
N THR A 73 -14.09 -16.84 13.20
CA THR A 73 -13.43 -15.90 12.28
C THR A 73 -14.31 -14.67 12.10
N THR A 74 -13.70 -13.51 12.16
CA THR A 74 -14.37 -12.22 11.88
C THR A 74 -13.78 -11.63 10.61
N CYS A 75 -14.68 -11.17 9.72
CA CYS A 75 -14.31 -10.48 8.50
C CYS A 75 -14.97 -9.09 8.44
N PHE A 76 -14.23 -8.15 7.87
CA PHE A 76 -14.72 -6.83 7.47
C PHE A 76 -14.50 -6.65 5.97
N SER A 77 -15.40 -5.93 5.30
CA SER A 77 -15.31 -5.70 3.86
C SER A 77 -15.48 -4.23 3.48
N SER A 78 -14.91 -3.85 2.34
CA SER A 78 -15.17 -2.58 1.69
C SER A 78 -16.63 -2.48 1.22
N HIS A 79 -17.05 -1.29 0.73
CA HIS A 79 -18.42 -1.04 0.32
C HIS A 79 -18.93 -2.06 -0.72
N ASP A 80 -18.09 -2.45 -1.65
CA ASP A 80 -18.43 -3.31 -2.78
C ASP A 80 -17.98 -4.76 -2.57
N ASP A 81 -17.64 -5.14 -1.33
CA ASP A 81 -17.05 -6.43 -0.96
C ASP A 81 -15.81 -6.80 -1.80
N GLN A 82 -15.16 -5.78 -2.37
CA GLN A 82 -13.99 -5.97 -3.21
C GLN A 82 -12.73 -6.24 -2.40
N ASN A 83 -12.66 -5.63 -1.21
CA ASN A 83 -11.55 -5.84 -0.30
C ASN A 83 -12.07 -6.38 1.01
N VAL A 84 -11.38 -7.36 1.53
CA VAL A 84 -11.79 -8.06 2.74
C VAL A 84 -10.58 -8.23 3.65
N ILE A 85 -10.81 -8.06 4.95
CA ILE A 85 -9.87 -8.47 5.99
C ILE A 85 -10.55 -9.43 6.93
N CYS A 86 -9.95 -10.60 7.08
CA CYS A 86 -10.42 -11.66 7.99
C CYS A 86 -9.35 -12.01 9.00
N PHE A 87 -9.76 -12.27 10.23
CA PHE A 87 -8.87 -12.74 11.28
C PHE A 87 -9.57 -13.76 12.16
N PRO A 88 -8.87 -14.81 12.62
CA PRO A 88 -9.41 -15.79 13.52
C PRO A 88 -9.49 -15.22 14.94
N HIS A 89 -10.52 -15.62 15.68
CA HIS A 89 -10.70 -15.22 17.05
C HIS A 89 -9.53 -15.63 17.96
N SER A 90 -8.90 -16.76 17.66
CA SER A 90 -7.73 -17.26 18.40
C SER A 90 -6.51 -16.35 18.31
N ALA A 91 -6.49 -15.41 17.35
CA ALA A 91 -5.42 -14.41 17.22
C ALA A 91 -5.36 -13.42 18.38
N PHE A 92 -6.43 -13.32 19.19
CA PHE A 92 -6.55 -12.33 20.24
C PHE A 92 -6.73 -12.99 21.62
N GLN A 93 -5.96 -12.56 22.58
CA GLN A 93 -6.17 -12.95 23.99
C GLN A 93 -7.21 -12.03 24.60
N PHE A 94 -8.48 -12.42 24.52
CA PHE A 94 -9.53 -11.65 25.16
C PHE A 94 -9.53 -11.86 26.68
N SER A 95 -9.47 -10.78 27.41
CA SER A 95 -9.81 -10.81 28.82
C SER A 95 -11.31 -11.09 28.92
N LYS A 96 -11.70 -12.13 29.68
CA LYS A 96 -13.09 -12.62 29.81
C LYS A 96 -14.14 -11.59 30.24
N LEU A 97 -13.74 -10.38 30.57
CA LEU A 97 -14.57 -9.32 31.14
C LEU A 97 -14.55 -8.01 30.36
N ASN A 98 -13.65 -7.84 29.41
CA ASN A 98 -13.48 -6.57 28.73
C ASN A 98 -14.01 -6.61 27.29
N CYS A 99 -14.76 -5.59 26.96
CA CYS A 99 -15.13 -5.29 25.59
C CYS A 99 -13.89 -5.00 24.76
N THR A 100 -13.80 -5.60 23.59
CA THR A 100 -12.76 -5.31 22.62
C THR A 100 -13.35 -4.52 21.46
N THR A 101 -12.69 -3.45 21.09
CA THR A 101 -13.05 -2.63 19.94
C THR A 101 -12.13 -2.96 18.78
N PHE A 102 -12.73 -3.24 17.64
CA PHE A 102 -12.07 -3.42 16.35
C PHE A 102 -12.41 -2.23 15.48
N VAL A 103 -11.39 -1.65 14.89
CA VAL A 103 -11.52 -0.55 13.93
C VAL A 103 -10.89 -1.02 12.63
N SER A 104 -11.71 -1.20 11.59
CA SER A 104 -11.24 -1.52 10.26
C SER A 104 -11.48 -0.34 9.31
N SER A 105 -10.46 0.07 8.61
CA SER A 105 -10.49 1.17 7.66
C SER A 105 -10.18 0.67 6.27
N PHE A 106 -11.02 1.07 5.30
CA PHE A 106 -10.82 0.80 3.89
C PHE A 106 -10.68 2.13 3.18
N TYR A 107 -9.58 2.25 2.44
CA TYR A 107 -9.32 3.43 1.64
C TYR A 107 -9.48 3.04 0.17
N SER A 108 -10.41 3.66 -0.52
CA SER A 108 -10.64 3.47 -1.95
C SER A 108 -9.93 4.54 -2.77
N GLU A 109 -9.87 4.35 -4.07
CA GLU A 109 -9.14 5.18 -5.03
C GLU A 109 -9.16 6.68 -4.72
N SER A 110 -7.98 7.26 -4.56
CA SER A 110 -7.73 8.67 -4.83
C SER A 110 -6.98 8.79 -6.16
N ASN A 111 -7.24 9.84 -6.90
CA ASN A 111 -6.75 10.03 -8.28
C ASN A 111 -5.22 10.02 -8.43
N ASP A 112 -4.45 9.98 -7.35
CA ASP A 112 -2.98 9.88 -7.38
C ASP A 112 -2.41 9.57 -6.00
N ARG A 113 -2.48 8.30 -5.55
CA ARG A 113 -1.86 7.89 -4.28
C ARG A 113 -0.36 7.78 -4.33
N SER A 114 0.21 7.67 -5.50
CA SER A 114 1.66 7.68 -5.67
C SER A 114 2.29 8.94 -5.10
N SER A 115 1.52 10.02 -4.96
CA SER A 115 1.96 11.24 -4.32
C SER A 115 1.89 11.22 -2.78
N MET A 116 1.04 10.37 -2.18
CA MET A 116 0.89 10.27 -0.73
C MET A 116 1.91 9.34 -0.08
N PHE A 117 2.24 8.24 -0.73
CA PHE A 117 3.10 7.19 -0.21
C PHE A 117 4.26 6.91 -1.16
N PRO A 118 5.40 6.43 -0.65
CA PRO A 118 6.50 6.02 -1.51
C PRO A 118 6.12 4.78 -2.33
N ASN A 119 6.67 4.69 -3.54
CA ASN A 119 6.55 3.51 -4.40
C ASN A 119 7.70 2.52 -4.21
N TYR A 120 8.31 2.49 -3.03
CA TYR A 120 9.42 1.58 -2.73
C TYR A 120 9.23 0.94 -1.35
N ILE A 121 9.86 -0.21 -1.17
CA ILE A 121 9.88 -0.97 0.07
C ILE A 121 11.19 -0.65 0.80
N SER A 122 11.12 -0.41 2.12
CA SER A 122 12.29 -0.15 2.93
C SER A 122 13.29 -1.33 2.89
N ASN A 123 14.57 -1.02 2.82
CA ASN A 123 15.68 -1.99 2.78
C ASN A 123 15.85 -2.82 1.49
N GLU A 124 15.13 -2.54 0.43
CA GLU A 124 15.42 -3.10 -0.88
C GLU A 124 16.33 -2.15 -1.66
N THR A 125 17.52 -2.63 -2.01
CA THR A 125 18.63 -1.82 -2.57
C THR A 125 18.53 -1.61 -4.08
N SER A 126 17.44 -2.02 -4.70
CA SER A 126 17.22 -1.78 -6.13
C SER A 126 16.63 -0.39 -6.37
N ALA A 127 17.49 0.55 -6.72
CA ALA A 127 17.15 1.96 -6.98
C ALA A 127 16.31 2.19 -8.25
N GLU A 128 15.74 1.16 -8.84
CA GLU A 128 14.91 1.19 -10.04
C GLU A 128 13.63 0.36 -9.85
N ASP A 129 13.01 0.47 -8.66
CA ASP A 129 11.73 -0.18 -8.42
C ASP A 129 10.62 0.53 -9.21
N ASN A 130 10.21 -0.07 -10.31
CA ASN A 130 8.99 0.26 -11.04
C ASN A 130 7.73 -0.29 -10.31
N SER A 131 7.82 -0.49 -9.00
CA SER A 131 6.69 -0.97 -8.22
C SER A 131 5.65 0.14 -8.05
N ASN A 132 4.40 -0.19 -8.33
CA ASN A 132 3.28 0.71 -8.11
C ASN A 132 2.42 0.18 -6.96
N LEU A 133 2.16 1.06 -5.99
CA LEU A 133 1.22 0.77 -4.93
C LEU A 133 -0.19 0.65 -5.53
N HIS A 134 -0.90 -0.43 -5.21
CA HIS A 134 -2.31 -0.56 -5.56
C HIS A 134 -3.15 0.53 -4.86
N ASP A 135 -4.18 1.02 -5.55
CA ASP A 135 -5.01 2.16 -5.11
C ASP A 135 -5.86 1.90 -3.86
N GLN A 136 -5.76 0.75 -3.26
CA GLN A 136 -6.59 0.37 -2.11
C GLN A 136 -5.74 -0.05 -0.93
N LEU A 137 -6.06 0.51 0.24
CA LEU A 137 -5.44 0.15 1.50
C LEU A 137 -6.49 -0.41 2.46
N ILE A 138 -6.08 -1.34 3.28
CA ILE A 138 -6.90 -1.93 4.34
C ILE A 138 -6.19 -1.72 5.67
N GLY A 139 -6.85 -1.10 6.64
CA GLY A 139 -6.38 -0.97 8.00
C GLY A 139 -7.17 -1.84 8.97
N LEU A 140 -6.49 -2.37 9.98
CA LEU A 140 -7.13 -3.00 11.12
C LEU A 140 -6.37 -2.66 12.40
N SER A 141 -7.08 -2.07 13.33
CA SER A 141 -6.58 -1.70 14.65
C SER A 141 -7.50 -2.27 15.74
N VAL A 142 -6.92 -2.62 16.88
CA VAL A 142 -7.65 -3.20 18.02
C VAL A 142 -7.30 -2.43 19.28
N ASP A 143 -8.33 -2.15 20.11
CA ASP A 143 -8.19 -1.40 21.34
C ASP A 143 -7.25 -2.09 22.33
N ASN A 144 -6.27 -1.31 22.84
CA ASN A 144 -5.42 -1.60 24.01
C ASN A 144 -4.64 -2.92 24.01
N GLN A 145 -4.45 -3.58 22.87
CA GLN A 145 -3.76 -4.85 22.83
C GLN A 145 -2.51 -4.80 21.93
N THR A 146 -1.36 -5.06 22.51
CA THR A 146 -0.22 -5.56 21.73
C THR A 146 -0.58 -6.97 21.28
N VAL A 147 -1.18 -7.07 20.11
CA VAL A 147 -1.58 -8.34 19.54
C VAL A 147 -0.33 -9.00 18.98
N LYS A 148 0.18 -10.01 19.68
CA LYS A 148 1.13 -10.96 19.11
C LYS A 148 0.31 -12.08 18.48
N LEU A 149 0.21 -12.07 17.19
CA LEU A 149 -0.33 -13.17 16.40
C LEU A 149 0.68 -14.32 16.37
N GLU A 150 0.85 -15.04 17.48
CA GLU A 150 1.88 -16.10 17.57
C GLU A 150 1.64 -17.29 16.64
N SER A 151 0.44 -17.46 16.08
CA SER A 151 0.11 -18.61 15.24
C SER A 151 -1.03 -18.41 14.23
N SER A 152 -1.65 -17.23 14.17
CA SER A 152 -2.83 -16.99 13.33
C SER A 152 -2.57 -15.80 12.42
N LEU A 153 -2.71 -15.99 11.13
CA LEU A 153 -2.49 -14.97 10.13
C LEU A 153 -3.77 -14.18 9.87
N VAL A 154 -3.62 -12.88 9.74
CA VAL A 154 -4.67 -12.02 9.19
C VAL A 154 -4.70 -12.25 7.69
N ARG A 155 -5.86 -12.61 7.15
CA ARG A 155 -6.06 -12.83 5.72
C ARG A 155 -6.67 -11.58 5.10
N LEU A 156 -6.03 -11.09 4.05
CA LEU A 156 -6.42 -9.90 3.31
C LEU A 156 -6.72 -10.27 1.87
N GLU A 157 -7.78 -9.73 1.33
CA GLU A 157 -8.17 -9.86 -0.08
C GLU A 157 -8.20 -8.47 -0.72
N PHE A 158 -7.45 -8.31 -1.78
CA PHE A 158 -7.42 -7.09 -2.59
C PHE A 158 -7.90 -7.42 -4.00
N ARG A 159 -9.05 -6.88 -4.39
CA ARG A 159 -9.52 -6.97 -5.78
C ARG A 159 -8.98 -5.80 -6.59
N HIS A 160 -8.59 -6.09 -7.80
CA HIS A 160 -8.01 -5.12 -8.73
C HIS A 160 -8.40 -5.49 -10.17
N PRO A 161 -8.23 -4.57 -11.14
CA PRO A 161 -8.33 -4.91 -12.55
C PRO A 161 -7.44 -6.10 -12.91
N GLU A 162 -7.80 -6.79 -13.97
CA GLU A 162 -6.99 -7.92 -14.44
C GLU A 162 -5.55 -7.48 -14.74
N VAL A 163 -4.62 -8.13 -14.07
CA VAL A 163 -3.19 -7.89 -14.24
C VAL A 163 -2.58 -9.14 -14.85
N ASP A 164 -1.73 -8.96 -15.85
CA ASP A 164 -0.98 -10.09 -16.41
C ASP A 164 -0.04 -10.64 -15.34
N LEU A 165 -0.37 -11.83 -14.85
CA LEU A 165 0.35 -12.52 -13.79
C LEU A 165 1.78 -12.92 -14.19
N ALA A 166 2.03 -13.02 -15.50
CA ALA A 166 3.34 -13.36 -16.02
C ALA A 166 4.31 -12.17 -15.99
N GLU A 167 3.78 -10.94 -15.95
CA GLU A 167 4.57 -9.71 -16.05
C GLU A 167 4.67 -8.93 -14.74
N ALA A 168 3.74 -9.11 -13.81
CA ALA A 168 3.70 -8.34 -12.57
C ALA A 168 3.91 -9.22 -11.33
N GLY A 169 5.03 -9.06 -10.67
CA GLY A 169 5.24 -9.57 -9.31
C GLY A 169 4.25 -8.88 -8.36
N ARG A 170 3.68 -9.64 -7.40
CA ARG A 170 2.79 -9.11 -6.37
C ARG A 170 3.47 -9.19 -5.03
N VAL A 171 3.52 -8.07 -4.33
CA VAL A 171 4.13 -7.99 -3.01
C VAL A 171 3.12 -7.45 -2.01
N CYS A 172 2.86 -8.24 -0.97
CA CYS A 172 2.06 -7.80 0.17
C CYS A 172 2.92 -6.92 1.06
N VAL A 173 2.43 -5.71 1.33
CA VAL A 173 3.17 -4.70 2.10
C VAL A 173 2.32 -4.12 3.23
N TRP A 174 2.97 -3.58 4.22
CA TRP A 174 2.36 -2.86 5.32
C TRP A 174 3.08 -1.53 5.57
N TRP A 175 2.35 -0.55 6.10
CA TRP A 175 2.89 0.77 6.38
C TRP A 175 3.63 0.80 7.72
N ASP A 176 4.95 0.97 7.66
CA ASP A 176 5.77 1.23 8.85
C ASP A 176 5.74 2.74 9.16
N SER A 177 4.93 3.12 10.14
CA SER A 177 4.80 4.52 10.57
C SER A 177 6.06 5.07 11.23
N ALA A 178 6.95 4.23 11.73
CA ALA A 178 8.22 4.64 12.32
C ALA A 178 9.29 4.89 11.26
N GLY A 179 9.34 4.02 10.25
CA GLY A 179 10.25 4.15 9.10
C GLY A 179 9.73 5.06 7.99
N LEU A 180 8.44 5.44 8.02
CA LEU A 180 7.73 6.20 6.97
C LEU A 180 7.90 5.56 5.58
N ALA A 181 7.79 4.24 5.53
CA ALA A 181 8.00 3.45 4.33
C ALA A 181 7.15 2.18 4.34
N TRP A 182 7.00 1.56 3.19
CA TRP A 182 6.41 0.23 3.09
C TRP A 182 7.40 -0.83 3.54
N ALA A 183 6.90 -1.84 4.25
CA ALA A 183 7.66 -3.01 4.66
C ALA A 183 6.91 -4.28 4.27
N ARG A 184 7.63 -5.39 4.04
CA ARG A 184 7.03 -6.68 3.69
C ARG A 184 7.24 -7.75 4.76
N ALA A 185 8.10 -7.51 5.73
CA ALA A 185 8.38 -8.47 6.79
C ALA A 185 7.08 -8.82 7.54
N GLY A 186 6.78 -10.10 7.70
CA GLY A 186 5.55 -10.56 8.37
C GLY A 186 4.31 -10.62 7.47
N CYS A 187 4.40 -10.24 6.19
CA CYS A 187 3.34 -10.42 5.20
C CYS A 187 3.80 -11.36 4.08
N GLN A 188 2.93 -12.26 3.66
CA GLN A 188 3.18 -13.25 2.60
C GLN A 188 2.07 -13.21 1.57
N PHE A 189 2.45 -13.20 0.31
CA PHE A 189 1.54 -13.41 -0.82
C PHE A 189 1.18 -14.89 -0.94
N SER A 190 -0.10 -15.18 -1.13
CA SER A 190 -0.59 -16.54 -1.38
C SER A 190 -0.89 -16.74 -2.86
N GLU A 191 -0.03 -17.46 -3.56
CA GLU A 191 -0.23 -17.78 -4.96
C GLU A 191 -1.43 -18.72 -5.16
N GLU A 192 -1.62 -19.68 -4.22
CA GLU A 192 -2.69 -20.69 -4.31
C GLU A 192 -4.09 -20.08 -4.16
N GLU A 193 -4.24 -19.00 -3.38
CA GLU A 193 -5.53 -18.35 -3.12
C GLU A 193 -5.77 -17.14 -4.03
N SER A 194 -4.77 -16.70 -4.79
CA SER A 194 -4.84 -15.51 -5.63
C SER A 194 -5.22 -15.83 -7.06
N GLU A 195 -5.89 -14.89 -7.70
CA GLU A 195 -6.35 -14.97 -9.10
C GLU A 195 -5.89 -13.73 -9.88
N ALA A 196 -6.16 -13.70 -11.19
CA ALA A 196 -5.79 -12.56 -12.06
C ALA A 196 -6.36 -11.21 -11.58
N THR A 197 -7.49 -11.22 -10.89
CA THR A 197 -8.19 -10.03 -10.37
C THR A 197 -8.25 -9.97 -8.84
N LEU A 198 -7.55 -10.88 -8.15
CA LEU A 198 -7.57 -11.00 -6.70
C LEU A 198 -6.18 -11.30 -6.18
N THR A 199 -5.69 -10.48 -5.25
CA THR A 199 -4.48 -10.77 -4.49
C THR A 199 -4.85 -11.10 -3.05
N VAL A 200 -4.36 -12.25 -2.57
CA VAL A 200 -4.53 -12.69 -1.18
C VAL A 200 -3.20 -12.59 -0.45
N CYS A 201 -3.25 -11.93 0.70
CA CYS A 201 -2.11 -11.75 1.59
C CYS A 201 -2.39 -12.36 2.96
N HIS A 202 -1.38 -12.95 3.59
CA HIS A 202 -1.40 -13.41 4.97
C HIS A 202 -0.36 -12.64 5.78
N CYS A 203 -0.80 -11.94 6.84
CA CYS A 203 0.08 -11.12 7.68
C CYS A 203 0.00 -11.55 9.16
N ASP A 204 1.10 -11.39 9.88
CA ASP A 204 1.26 -11.82 11.28
C ASP A 204 1.06 -10.68 12.30
N HIS A 205 0.62 -9.52 11.86
CA HIS A 205 0.39 -8.33 12.69
C HIS A 205 -0.77 -7.49 12.16
N LEU A 206 -1.13 -6.43 12.90
CA LEU A 206 -2.19 -5.50 12.56
C LEU A 206 -1.62 -4.10 12.28
N THR A 207 -2.01 -3.53 11.16
CA THR A 207 -1.59 -2.21 10.71
C THR A 207 -2.41 -1.81 9.47
N ASN A 208 -1.89 -0.89 8.65
CA ASN A 208 -2.42 -0.57 7.34
C ASN A 208 -1.64 -1.35 6.27
N PHE A 209 -2.37 -2.10 5.46
CA PHE A 209 -1.84 -3.02 4.45
C PHE A 209 -2.15 -2.54 3.05
N GLY A 210 -1.28 -2.91 2.11
CA GLY A 210 -1.45 -2.67 0.68
C GLY A 210 -0.83 -3.79 -0.15
N VAL A 211 -1.00 -3.69 -1.45
CA VAL A 211 -0.33 -4.53 -2.45
C VAL A 211 0.48 -3.65 -3.36
N MET A 212 1.72 -4.02 -3.60
CA MET A 212 2.55 -3.42 -4.64
C MET A 212 2.62 -4.39 -5.83
N PHE A 213 2.48 -3.84 -7.01
CA PHE A 213 2.72 -4.54 -8.27
C PHE A 213 4.11 -4.14 -8.75
N ASP A 214 5.00 -5.12 -8.74
CA ASP A 214 6.30 -5.01 -9.38
C ASP A 214 6.10 -5.36 -10.85
N TYR A 215 5.90 -4.37 -11.66
CA TYR A 215 5.94 -4.53 -13.09
C TYR A 215 7.41 -4.74 -13.48
N GLN A 216 7.87 -5.99 -13.46
CA GLN A 216 9.05 -6.41 -14.19
C GLN A 216 8.74 -6.29 -15.69
N GLY A 217 8.01 -5.24 -16.05
CA GLY A 217 7.78 -4.86 -17.42
C GLY A 217 9.12 -4.47 -18.00
N GLU A 218 9.41 -5.02 -19.15
CA GLU A 218 10.43 -4.66 -20.10
C GLU A 218 10.63 -3.14 -20.27
N ALA A 219 10.98 -2.44 -19.21
CA ALA A 219 11.92 -1.35 -19.35
C ALA A 219 13.30 -2.00 -19.41
N ASP A 220 13.51 -2.87 -20.41
CA ASP A 220 14.86 -3.09 -20.88
C ASP A 220 15.26 -1.81 -21.64
N PRO A 221 15.84 -0.78 -20.96
CA PRO A 221 16.38 0.39 -21.63
C PRO A 221 17.55 -0.03 -22.49
N HIS A 222 17.95 -1.28 -22.40
CA HIS A 222 18.98 -1.96 -23.16
C HIS A 222 18.42 -2.95 -24.17
N HIS A 223 17.24 -2.67 -24.76
CA HIS A 223 16.90 -3.41 -25.97
C HIS A 223 18.14 -3.35 -26.87
N PRO A 224 18.75 -4.47 -27.23
CA PRO A 224 20.05 -4.51 -27.91
C PRO A 224 20.09 -3.62 -29.16
N VAL A 225 18.92 -3.34 -29.75
CA VAL A 225 18.74 -2.40 -30.86
C VAL A 225 19.05 -0.94 -30.47
N PHE A 226 18.64 -0.48 -29.29
CA PHE A 226 18.93 0.90 -28.86
C PHE A 226 20.39 1.08 -28.48
N THR A 227 21.01 0.09 -27.84
CA THR A 227 22.45 0.09 -27.55
C THR A 227 23.24 0.08 -28.85
N LEU A 228 22.82 -0.71 -29.84
CA LEU A 228 23.48 -0.79 -31.15
C LEU A 228 23.29 0.50 -31.95
N LEU A 229 22.10 1.11 -31.94
CA LEU A 229 21.83 2.39 -32.56
C LEU A 229 22.63 3.53 -31.91
N SER A 230 22.71 3.60 -30.60
CA SER A 230 23.49 4.64 -29.91
C SER A 230 25.00 4.51 -30.16
N THR A 231 25.54 3.30 -30.20
CA THR A 231 26.96 3.06 -30.51
C THR A 231 27.29 3.39 -31.97
N ILE A 232 26.39 3.09 -32.92
CA ILE A 232 26.56 3.48 -34.33
C ILE A 232 26.54 5.00 -34.49
N LEU A 233 25.57 5.68 -33.89
CA LEU A 233 25.44 7.14 -33.96
C LEU A 233 26.63 7.86 -33.33
N LEU A 234 27.14 7.38 -32.19
CA LEU A 234 28.32 7.91 -31.53
C LEU A 234 29.58 7.71 -32.37
N SER A 235 29.75 6.55 -33.00
CA SER A 235 30.91 6.28 -33.87
C SER A 235 30.88 7.11 -35.13
N LEU A 236 29.72 7.32 -35.76
CA LEU A 236 29.59 8.22 -36.94
C LEU A 236 29.88 9.68 -36.57
N SER A 237 29.41 10.13 -35.39
CA SER A 237 29.72 11.47 -34.90
C SER A 237 31.21 11.68 -34.67
N ALA A 238 31.88 10.73 -34.02
CA ALA A 238 33.33 10.80 -33.82
C ALA A 238 34.09 10.81 -35.13
N LEU A 239 33.69 9.98 -36.10
CA LEU A 239 34.32 9.94 -37.43
C LEU A 239 34.17 11.29 -38.17
N SER A 240 32.99 11.91 -38.10
CA SER A 240 32.75 13.21 -38.74
C SER A 240 33.63 14.32 -38.16
N ILE A 241 33.85 14.31 -36.83
CA ILE A 241 34.76 15.26 -36.18
C ILE A 241 36.20 15.06 -36.64
N LEU A 242 36.67 13.80 -36.73
CA LEU A 242 38.02 13.50 -37.18
C LEU A 242 38.25 13.93 -38.63
N VAL A 243 37.30 13.67 -39.53
CA VAL A 243 37.35 14.09 -40.93
C VAL A 243 37.41 15.62 -41.05
N THR A 244 36.59 16.33 -40.27
CA THR A 244 36.58 17.80 -40.26
C THR A 244 37.90 18.37 -39.77
N GLN A 245 38.48 17.79 -38.71
CA GLN A 245 39.80 18.22 -38.21
C GLN A 245 40.91 17.96 -39.21
N ALA A 246 40.90 16.80 -39.85
CA ALA A 246 41.90 16.46 -40.91
C ALA A 246 41.77 17.43 -42.08
N PHE A 247 40.56 17.74 -42.53
CA PHE A 247 40.37 18.69 -43.64
C PHE A 247 40.86 20.09 -43.27
N LEU A 248 40.59 20.59 -42.07
CA LEU A 248 41.07 21.88 -41.59
C LEU A 248 42.63 21.92 -41.47
N ALA A 249 43.23 20.79 -41.12
CA ALA A 249 44.68 20.71 -41.01
C ALA A 249 45.36 20.71 -42.38
N LEU A 250 44.73 20.17 -43.44
CA LEU A 250 45.25 20.11 -44.82
C LEU A 250 45.01 21.40 -45.60
N THR A 251 44.10 22.26 -45.16
CA THR A 251 43.78 23.53 -45.82
C THR A 251 44.51 24.74 -45.23
N LYS A 252 45.42 24.51 -44.26
CA LYS A 252 46.35 25.50 -43.71
C LYS A 252 47.72 25.34 -44.42
#